data_9cd3c49b6be64558573b730d51d96a45
#
_entry.id   9cd3c49b6be64558573b730d51d96a45
#
_cell.length_a   1.000
_cell.length_b   1.000
_cell.length_c   1.000
_cell.angle_alpha   90.00
_cell.angle_beta   90.00
_cell.angle_gamma   90.00
#
_symmetry.space_group_name_H-M   'P 1'
#
loop_
_entity.id
_entity.type
_entity.pdbx_description
1 polymer ?
#
loop_
_entity_poly.entity_id
_entity_poly.type
_entity_poly.pdbx_seq_one_letter_code
_entity_poly.pdbx_strand_id
1 'polypeptide(L)'
;MINRAVKLSAALLAIALSAPMGLINPAAAEELTKTELSPAQATKAAERLLGALKERNGSVVYDALAAPIQASVDLQSVQTRLNQRVAIDASRIVSVIPGYNTTTVDAVVTTASGDEEMLLVLDENGKLLAWKWADRVQPIETTALEFTSDLAAGRLIAARSKMSLQLQQELAPGDLERKWSKLVRVAGGFRKV
;
A
#
# COMPACT_ATOMS: atom_id res chain seq x y z
N MET A 1 36.19 14.44 69.94
CA MET A 1 35.00 13.87 69.37
C MET A 1 35.25 13.68 67.89
N ILE A 2 35.22 12.47 67.42
CA ILE A 2 36.08 11.92 66.39
C ILE A 2 35.39 11.99 65.03
N ASN A 3 36.00 12.74 64.12
CA ASN A 3 35.66 12.75 62.70
C ASN A 3 36.35 11.55 62.00
N ARG A 4 35.60 10.64 61.46
CA ARG A 4 36.12 9.62 60.56
C ARG A 4 35.68 9.96 59.12
N ALA A 5 36.59 10.49 58.34
CA ALA A 5 36.48 10.59 56.93
C ALA A 5 36.69 9.21 56.27
N VAL A 6 35.68 8.72 55.57
CA VAL A 6 35.79 7.53 54.75
C VAL A 6 36.19 7.94 53.34
N LYS A 7 37.41 7.63 52.94
CA LYS A 7 37.88 7.77 51.56
C LYS A 7 37.34 6.61 50.73
N LEU A 8 36.43 6.87 49.80
CA LEU A 8 36.06 5.93 48.75
C LEU A 8 37.04 6.11 47.58
N SER A 9 37.83 5.10 47.36
CA SER A 9 38.68 4.97 46.18
C SER A 9 37.82 4.54 45.02
N ALA A 10 37.67 5.38 44.01
CA ALA A 10 37.05 5.09 42.73
C ALA A 10 38.06 4.31 41.88
N ALA A 11 37.85 2.99 41.75
CA ALA A 11 38.54 2.18 40.74
C ALA A 11 37.80 2.35 39.41
N LEU A 12 38.40 3.08 38.48
CA LEU A 12 37.94 3.13 37.07
C LEU A 12 38.26 1.79 36.40
N LEU A 13 37.25 0.98 36.20
CA LEU A 13 37.32 -0.20 35.34
C LEU A 13 36.98 0.23 33.91
N ALA A 14 37.99 0.55 33.10
CA ALA A 14 37.85 0.78 31.68
C ALA A 14 37.67 -0.57 30.97
N ILE A 15 36.42 -0.98 30.73
CA ILE A 15 36.11 -2.08 29.82
C ILE A 15 36.12 -1.52 28.40
N ALA A 16 37.22 -1.74 27.69
CA ALA A 16 37.28 -1.56 26.25
C ALA A 16 36.38 -2.61 25.57
N LEU A 17 35.15 -2.23 25.26
CA LEU A 17 34.32 -2.98 24.30
C LEU A 17 34.85 -2.69 22.89
N SER A 18 35.82 -3.43 22.44
CA SER A 18 36.14 -3.59 21.02
C SER A 18 35.12 -4.57 20.42
N ALA A 19 33.90 -4.11 20.15
CA ALA A 19 33.01 -4.80 19.25
C ALA A 19 33.59 -4.70 17.84
N PRO A 20 33.77 -5.80 17.10
CA PRO A 20 34.09 -5.68 15.69
C PRO A 20 32.90 -4.95 15.01
N MET A 21 33.15 -3.80 14.41
CA MET A 21 32.24 -3.21 13.45
C MET A 21 32.13 -4.21 12.30
N GLY A 22 31.13 -5.09 12.40
CA GLY A 22 30.70 -5.89 11.27
C GLY A 22 30.34 -4.93 10.17
N LEU A 23 31.10 -4.97 9.08
CA LEU A 23 30.76 -4.31 7.84
C LEU A 23 29.34 -4.76 7.49
N ILE A 24 28.37 -3.85 7.69
CA ILE A 24 27.01 -4.04 7.18
C ILE A 24 27.20 -4.11 5.67
N ASN A 25 27.07 -5.30 5.12
CA ASN A 25 27.19 -5.51 3.69
C ASN A 25 25.99 -4.80 3.03
N PRO A 26 26.19 -3.71 2.24
CA PRO A 26 25.08 -3.00 1.62
C PRO A 26 24.28 -3.91 0.64
N ALA A 27 24.88 -5.00 0.14
CA ALA A 27 24.19 -6.01 -0.64
C ALA A 27 23.11 -6.77 0.15
N ALA A 28 23.28 -6.95 1.48
CA ALA A 28 22.27 -7.59 2.31
C ALA A 28 21.07 -6.68 2.60
N ALA A 29 21.23 -5.34 2.56
CA ALA A 29 20.13 -4.39 2.69
C ALA A 29 19.29 -4.30 1.40
N GLU A 30 19.90 -4.57 0.25
CA GLU A 30 19.20 -4.59 -1.04
C GLU A 30 18.37 -5.88 -1.23
N GLU A 31 18.79 -7.01 -0.66
CA GLU A 31 18.03 -8.27 -0.67
C GLU A 31 16.74 -8.17 0.17
N LEU A 32 16.74 -7.38 1.26
CA LEU A 32 15.58 -7.21 2.14
C LEU A 32 14.44 -6.36 1.53
N THR A 33 14.68 -5.67 0.41
CA THR A 33 13.70 -4.80 -0.26
C THR A 33 13.17 -5.39 -1.57
N LYS A 34 13.69 -6.51 -2.02
CA LYS A 34 13.32 -7.11 -3.30
C LYS A 34 12.17 -8.10 -3.10
N THR A 35 11.00 -7.78 -3.63
CA THR A 35 10.02 -8.82 -3.88
C THR A 35 10.53 -9.69 -5.04
N GLU A 36 10.43 -11.00 -4.94
CA GLU A 36 10.79 -11.92 -6.04
C GLU A 36 9.83 -11.76 -7.24
N LEU A 37 8.63 -11.23 -7.01
CA LEU A 37 7.62 -10.99 -8.04
C LEU A 37 7.94 -9.71 -8.84
N SER A 38 8.37 -9.87 -10.08
CA SER A 38 8.59 -8.71 -10.97
C SER A 38 7.26 -8.01 -11.33
N PRO A 39 7.28 -6.70 -11.65
CA PRO A 39 6.07 -5.98 -12.08
C PRO A 39 5.35 -6.66 -13.25
N ALA A 40 6.09 -7.21 -14.22
CA ALA A 40 5.51 -7.93 -15.37
C ALA A 40 4.80 -9.22 -14.95
N GLN A 41 5.35 -9.96 -13.98
CA GLN A 41 4.71 -11.16 -13.43
C GLN A 41 3.48 -10.79 -12.62
N ALA A 42 3.53 -9.73 -11.81
CA ALA A 42 2.40 -9.23 -11.05
C ALA A 42 1.26 -8.78 -11.97
N THR A 43 1.58 -8.03 -13.04
CA THR A 43 0.59 -7.65 -14.07
C THR A 43 -0.09 -8.87 -14.65
N LYS A 44 0.67 -9.88 -15.10
CA LYS A 44 0.12 -11.11 -15.68
C LYS A 44 -0.76 -11.89 -14.69
N ALA A 45 -0.35 -11.96 -13.42
CA ALA A 45 -1.14 -12.62 -12.38
C ALA A 45 -2.47 -11.88 -12.13
N ALA A 46 -2.41 -10.54 -12.06
CA ALA A 46 -3.59 -9.70 -11.88
C ALA A 46 -4.54 -9.77 -13.10
N GLU A 47 -4.04 -9.73 -14.33
CA GLU A 47 -4.84 -9.88 -15.55
C GLU A 47 -5.60 -11.21 -15.57
N ARG A 48 -4.90 -12.30 -15.23
CA ARG A 48 -5.53 -13.63 -15.14
C ARG A 48 -6.65 -13.65 -14.08
N LEU A 49 -6.41 -13.05 -12.93
CA LEU A 49 -7.39 -12.96 -11.86
C LEU A 49 -8.59 -12.10 -12.26
N LEU A 50 -8.36 -10.92 -12.84
CA LEU A 50 -9.42 -10.02 -13.31
C LEU A 50 -10.25 -10.68 -14.42
N GLY A 51 -9.62 -11.42 -15.33
CA GLY A 51 -10.31 -12.24 -16.33
C GLY A 51 -11.20 -13.30 -15.69
N ALA A 52 -10.69 -14.04 -14.71
CA ALA A 52 -11.45 -15.04 -14.00
C ALA A 52 -12.62 -14.45 -13.19
N LEU A 53 -12.47 -13.26 -12.63
CA LEU A 53 -13.54 -12.52 -11.94
C LEU A 53 -14.64 -12.11 -12.93
N LYS A 54 -14.26 -11.61 -14.11
CA LYS A 54 -15.19 -11.25 -15.18
C LYS A 54 -15.99 -12.46 -15.67
N GLU A 55 -15.31 -13.58 -15.88
CA GLU A 55 -15.92 -14.85 -16.31
C GLU A 55 -16.66 -15.59 -15.19
N ARG A 56 -16.57 -15.08 -13.95
CA ARG A 56 -17.09 -15.76 -12.75
C ARG A 56 -16.56 -17.18 -12.57
N ASN A 57 -15.32 -17.40 -12.97
CA ASN A 57 -14.67 -18.70 -12.87
C ASN A 57 -14.09 -18.91 -11.47
N GLY A 58 -14.90 -19.52 -10.60
CA GLY A 58 -14.54 -19.77 -9.21
C GLY A 58 -13.32 -20.66 -9.04
N SER A 59 -13.09 -21.62 -9.93
CA SER A 59 -11.93 -22.50 -9.85
C SER A 59 -10.63 -21.72 -10.07
N VAL A 60 -10.56 -20.91 -11.13
CA VAL A 60 -9.37 -20.10 -11.43
C VAL A 60 -9.12 -19.07 -10.33
N VAL A 61 -10.19 -18.45 -9.78
CA VAL A 61 -10.07 -17.52 -8.66
C VAL A 61 -9.56 -18.25 -7.41
N TYR A 62 -10.12 -19.43 -7.09
CA TYR A 62 -9.67 -20.22 -5.95
C TYR A 62 -8.21 -20.64 -6.06
N ASP A 63 -7.79 -21.11 -7.23
CA ASP A 63 -6.40 -21.50 -7.51
C ASP A 63 -5.43 -20.29 -7.44
N ALA A 64 -5.94 -19.08 -7.67
CA ALA A 64 -5.15 -17.86 -7.54
C ALA A 64 -4.99 -17.39 -6.09
N LEU A 65 -5.77 -17.88 -5.12
CA LEU A 65 -5.62 -17.52 -3.71
C LEU A 65 -4.32 -18.05 -3.13
N ALA A 66 -3.72 -17.29 -2.22
CA ALA A 66 -2.59 -17.75 -1.43
C ALA A 66 -3.00 -18.89 -0.48
N ALA A 67 -2.08 -19.78 -0.16
CA ALA A 67 -2.36 -20.98 0.63
C ALA A 67 -3.10 -20.72 1.96
N PRO A 68 -2.77 -19.67 2.75
CA PRO A 68 -3.51 -19.37 3.98
C PRO A 68 -4.98 -19.03 3.73
N ILE A 69 -5.27 -18.39 2.60
CA ILE A 69 -6.66 -18.04 2.20
C ILE A 69 -7.39 -19.28 1.75
N GLN A 70 -6.78 -20.14 0.90
CA GLN A 70 -7.36 -21.40 0.48
C GLN A 70 -7.70 -22.32 1.65
N ALA A 71 -6.88 -22.31 2.70
CA ALA A 71 -7.15 -23.09 3.92
C ALA A 71 -8.39 -22.60 4.70
N SER A 72 -8.83 -21.36 4.48
CA SER A 72 -9.93 -20.71 5.22
C SER A 72 -11.25 -20.63 4.43
N VAL A 73 -11.23 -20.92 3.13
CA VAL A 73 -12.41 -20.87 2.25
C VAL A 73 -12.45 -22.09 1.36
N ASP A 74 -13.65 -22.54 0.98
CA ASP A 74 -13.82 -23.60 0.00
C ASP A 74 -14.21 -23.04 -1.38
N LEU A 75 -14.00 -23.82 -2.42
CA LEU A 75 -14.30 -23.46 -3.81
C LEU A 75 -15.78 -23.08 -4.01
N GLN A 76 -16.70 -23.78 -3.35
CA GLN A 76 -18.13 -23.52 -3.49
C GLN A 76 -18.50 -22.14 -2.92
N SER A 77 -17.90 -21.76 -1.79
CA SER A 77 -18.05 -20.44 -1.19
C SER A 77 -17.52 -19.33 -2.10
N VAL A 78 -16.37 -19.55 -2.75
CA VAL A 78 -15.82 -18.62 -3.74
C VAL A 78 -16.78 -18.46 -4.92
N GLN A 79 -17.24 -19.57 -5.51
CA GLN A 79 -18.17 -19.54 -6.65
C GLN A 79 -19.48 -18.85 -6.29
N THR A 80 -20.04 -19.14 -5.12
CA THR A 80 -21.29 -18.51 -4.64
C THR A 80 -21.13 -17.00 -4.52
N ARG A 81 -20.02 -16.53 -3.94
CA ARG A 81 -19.73 -15.09 -3.82
C ARG A 81 -19.56 -14.41 -5.17
N LEU A 82 -18.90 -15.07 -6.13
CA LEU A 82 -18.75 -14.54 -7.48
C LEU A 82 -20.10 -14.37 -8.18
N ASN A 83 -20.99 -15.35 -8.02
CA ASN A 83 -22.31 -15.31 -8.63
C ASN A 83 -23.21 -14.20 -8.06
N GLN A 84 -22.99 -13.81 -6.78
CA GLN A 84 -23.72 -12.74 -6.10
C GLN A 84 -23.18 -11.34 -6.43
N ARG A 85 -21.98 -11.23 -7.00
CA ARG A 85 -21.36 -9.94 -7.32
C ARG A 85 -21.94 -9.37 -8.62
N VAL A 86 -21.85 -8.03 -8.73
CA VAL A 86 -22.13 -7.32 -9.99
C VAL A 86 -21.18 -7.83 -11.07
N ALA A 87 -21.69 -7.98 -12.30
CA ALA A 87 -20.87 -8.39 -13.43
C ALA A 87 -19.80 -7.35 -13.75
N ILE A 88 -18.61 -7.81 -14.11
CA ILE A 88 -17.52 -6.98 -14.60
C ILE A 88 -17.58 -7.01 -16.13
N ASP A 89 -17.76 -5.85 -16.76
CA ASP A 89 -17.78 -5.70 -18.21
C ASP A 89 -16.37 -5.55 -18.78
N ALA A 90 -15.54 -4.77 -18.10
CA ALA A 90 -14.14 -4.54 -18.48
C ALA A 90 -13.26 -4.36 -17.22
N SER A 91 -11.96 -4.52 -17.41
CA SER A 91 -10.98 -4.21 -16.38
C SER A 91 -9.69 -3.69 -17.01
N ARG A 92 -8.97 -2.83 -16.30
CA ARG A 92 -7.65 -2.37 -16.68
C ARG A 92 -6.77 -2.19 -15.44
N ILE A 93 -5.49 -2.53 -15.56
CA ILE A 93 -4.50 -2.28 -14.52
C ILE A 93 -4.04 -0.82 -14.64
N VAL A 94 -4.01 -0.12 -13.51
CA VAL A 94 -3.60 1.28 -13.39
C VAL A 94 -2.16 1.38 -12.95
N SER A 95 -1.80 0.63 -11.89
CA SER A 95 -0.46 0.64 -11.35
C SER A 95 -0.08 -0.70 -10.71
N VAL A 96 1.22 -0.96 -10.66
CA VAL A 96 1.81 -2.10 -9.96
C VAL A 96 2.88 -1.57 -9.03
N ILE A 97 2.69 -1.77 -7.75
CA ILE A 97 3.52 -1.20 -6.69
C ILE A 97 4.18 -2.34 -5.91
N PRO A 98 5.47 -2.62 -6.17
CA PRO A 98 6.22 -3.60 -5.39
C PRO A 98 6.35 -3.13 -3.92
N GLY A 99 6.07 -4.02 -2.99
CA GLY A 99 6.26 -3.81 -1.57
C GLY A 99 7.19 -4.88 -0.98
N TYR A 100 7.34 -4.92 0.33
CA TYR A 100 8.12 -5.94 1.01
C TYR A 100 7.31 -7.25 1.04
N ASN A 101 7.82 -8.31 0.39
CA ASN A 101 7.18 -9.64 0.26
C ASN A 101 5.77 -9.61 -0.36
N THR A 102 5.30 -8.49 -0.84
CA THR A 102 4.00 -8.36 -1.49
C THR A 102 4.06 -7.36 -2.63
N THR A 103 3.13 -7.47 -3.56
CA THR A 103 2.95 -6.48 -4.63
C THR A 103 1.50 -6.05 -4.64
N THR A 104 1.25 -4.75 -4.58
CA THR A 104 -0.10 -4.20 -4.73
C THR A 104 -0.33 -3.86 -6.20
N VAL A 105 -1.44 -4.34 -6.74
CA VAL A 105 -1.91 -3.99 -8.08
C VAL A 105 -3.19 -3.19 -7.92
N ASP A 106 -3.17 -1.99 -8.49
CA ASP A 106 -4.32 -1.12 -8.58
C ASP A 106 -4.97 -1.32 -9.96
N ALA A 107 -6.25 -1.62 -9.97
CA ALA A 107 -7.02 -1.87 -11.16
C ALA A 107 -8.35 -1.11 -11.12
N VAL A 108 -8.84 -0.74 -12.28
CA VAL A 108 -10.20 -0.24 -12.45
C VAL A 108 -11.03 -1.32 -13.13
N VAL A 109 -12.19 -1.61 -12.58
CA VAL A 109 -13.19 -2.52 -13.14
C VAL A 109 -14.42 -1.72 -13.52
N THR A 110 -14.92 -1.96 -14.72
CA THR A 110 -16.16 -1.37 -15.23
C THR A 110 -17.30 -2.32 -14.96
N THR A 111 -18.35 -1.82 -14.34
CA THR A 111 -19.59 -2.54 -14.04
C THR A 111 -20.78 -1.77 -14.61
N ALA A 112 -21.98 -2.33 -14.53
CA ALA A 112 -23.21 -1.62 -14.90
C ALA A 112 -23.43 -0.34 -14.07
N SER A 113 -22.77 -0.22 -12.92
CA SER A 113 -22.81 0.96 -12.03
C SER A 113 -21.78 2.02 -12.37
N GLY A 114 -20.86 1.74 -13.29
CA GLY A 114 -19.73 2.59 -13.69
C GLY A 114 -18.38 1.99 -13.29
N ASP A 115 -17.35 2.80 -13.34
CA ASP A 115 -15.98 2.40 -12.99
C ASP A 115 -15.80 2.37 -11.48
N GLU A 116 -15.16 1.32 -10.99
CA GLU A 116 -14.84 1.08 -9.59
C GLU A 116 -13.37 0.70 -9.46
N GLU A 117 -12.73 1.15 -8.39
CA GLU A 117 -11.33 0.82 -8.09
C GLU A 117 -11.26 -0.53 -7.36
N MET A 118 -10.30 -1.35 -7.75
CA MET A 118 -10.01 -2.62 -7.11
C MET A 118 -8.53 -2.72 -6.79
N LEU A 119 -8.21 -2.96 -5.52
CA LEU A 119 -6.85 -3.22 -5.06
C LEU A 119 -6.65 -4.72 -4.87
N LEU A 120 -5.60 -5.24 -5.48
CA LEU A 120 -5.18 -6.63 -5.35
C LEU A 120 -3.82 -6.66 -4.67
N VAL A 121 -3.66 -7.47 -3.63
CA VAL A 121 -2.38 -7.70 -2.95
C VAL A 121 -1.93 -9.11 -3.28
N LEU A 122 -0.80 -9.22 -3.97
CA LEU A 122 -0.20 -10.48 -4.38
C LEU A 122 1.01 -10.81 -3.50
N ASP A 123 1.22 -12.09 -3.22
CA ASP A 123 2.44 -12.58 -2.59
C ASP A 123 3.60 -12.67 -3.62
N GLU A 124 4.77 -13.11 -3.17
CA GLU A 124 5.97 -13.29 -3.98
C GLU A 124 5.80 -14.31 -5.15
N ASN A 125 4.80 -15.20 -5.06
CA ASN A 125 4.46 -16.19 -6.08
C ASN A 125 3.33 -15.71 -7.00
N GLY A 126 2.86 -14.47 -6.85
CA GLY A 126 1.73 -13.92 -7.60
C GLY A 126 0.37 -14.47 -7.17
N LYS A 127 0.28 -15.05 -5.97
CA LYS A 127 -0.98 -15.50 -5.38
C LYS A 127 -1.66 -14.37 -4.63
N LEU A 128 -2.98 -14.35 -4.65
CA LEU A 128 -3.80 -13.33 -4.03
C LEU A 128 -3.85 -13.51 -2.50
N LEU A 129 -3.29 -12.54 -1.77
CA LEU A 129 -3.36 -12.43 -0.31
C LEU A 129 -4.60 -11.66 0.15
N ALA A 130 -4.97 -10.61 -0.58
CA ALA A 130 -6.11 -9.79 -0.26
C ALA A 130 -6.62 -9.08 -1.51
N TRP A 131 -7.89 -8.78 -1.52
CA TRP A 131 -8.46 -7.79 -2.44
C TRP A 131 -9.35 -6.82 -1.69
N LYS A 132 -9.39 -5.59 -2.15
CA LYS A 132 -10.33 -4.59 -1.67
C LYS A 132 -11.04 -4.01 -2.89
N TRP A 133 -12.35 -4.06 -2.86
CA TRP A 133 -13.17 -3.31 -3.78
C TRP A 133 -13.37 -1.93 -3.15
N ALA A 134 -12.85 -0.91 -3.78
CA ALA A 134 -13.01 0.46 -3.34
C ALA A 134 -14.28 1.07 -3.94
N ASP A 135 -14.62 2.26 -3.46
CA ASP A 135 -15.78 2.99 -3.95
C ASP A 135 -15.66 3.34 -5.44
N ARG A 136 -16.78 3.77 -6.04
CA ARG A 136 -16.83 4.19 -7.44
C ARG A 136 -15.72 5.18 -7.75
N VAL A 137 -15.04 4.97 -8.88
CA VAL A 137 -14.15 5.98 -9.44
C VAL A 137 -14.99 7.19 -9.81
N GLN A 138 -14.83 8.26 -9.04
CA GLN A 138 -15.52 9.51 -9.33
C GLN A 138 -14.88 10.20 -10.54
N PRO A 139 -15.65 11.02 -11.30
CA PRO A 139 -15.09 11.88 -12.32
C PRO A 139 -13.89 12.67 -11.75
N ILE A 140 -12.83 12.80 -12.55
CA ILE A 140 -11.59 13.44 -12.11
C ILE A 140 -11.82 14.87 -11.59
N GLU A 141 -12.78 15.58 -12.19
CA GLU A 141 -13.18 16.93 -11.78
C GLU A 141 -13.75 16.92 -10.36
N THR A 142 -14.64 15.98 -10.05
CA THR A 142 -15.23 15.84 -8.70
C THR A 142 -14.15 15.48 -7.69
N THR A 143 -13.30 14.52 -8.03
CA THR A 143 -12.19 14.11 -7.16
C THR A 143 -11.21 15.26 -6.91
N ALA A 144 -10.89 16.05 -7.95
CA ALA A 144 -10.01 17.21 -7.82
C ALA A 144 -10.62 18.34 -6.96
N LEU A 145 -11.91 18.60 -7.11
CA LEU A 145 -12.63 19.58 -6.28
C LEU A 145 -12.70 19.16 -4.83
N GLU A 146 -13.04 17.91 -4.57
CA GLU A 146 -13.06 17.36 -3.21
C GLU A 146 -11.66 17.35 -2.58
N PHE A 147 -10.63 16.92 -3.32
CA PHE A 147 -9.24 16.96 -2.90
C PHE A 147 -8.81 18.38 -2.48
N THR A 148 -9.10 19.37 -3.32
CA THR A 148 -8.75 20.76 -3.07
C THR A 148 -9.53 21.31 -1.88
N SER A 149 -10.82 20.96 -1.75
CA SER A 149 -11.67 21.33 -0.62
C SER A 149 -11.15 20.72 0.70
N ASP A 150 -10.71 19.47 0.68
CA ASP A 150 -10.14 18.80 1.84
C ASP A 150 -8.82 19.48 2.28
N LEU A 151 -7.96 19.83 1.32
CA LEU A 151 -6.73 20.58 1.60
C LEU A 151 -7.03 21.95 2.21
N ALA A 152 -8.00 22.69 1.64
CA ALA A 152 -8.40 24.00 2.12
C ALA A 152 -8.98 23.96 3.55
N ALA A 153 -9.68 22.88 3.87
CA ALA A 153 -10.26 22.65 5.20
C ALA A 153 -9.26 22.01 6.19
N GLY A 154 -8.01 21.76 5.80
CA GLY A 154 -7.02 21.09 6.63
C GLY A 154 -7.27 19.59 6.86
N ARG A 155 -8.18 18.97 6.09
CA ARG A 155 -8.48 17.54 6.17
C ARG A 155 -7.46 16.71 5.37
N LEU A 156 -6.19 16.75 5.79
CA LEU A 156 -5.05 16.20 5.05
C LEU A 156 -5.13 14.68 4.82
N ILE A 157 -5.70 13.94 5.79
CA ILE A 157 -5.91 12.48 5.65
C ILE A 157 -6.94 12.19 4.56
N ALA A 158 -8.05 12.92 4.54
CA ALA A 158 -9.08 12.79 3.51
C ALA A 158 -8.55 13.18 2.12
N ALA A 159 -7.81 14.28 2.03
CA ALA A 159 -7.14 14.66 0.79
C ALA A 159 -6.17 13.57 0.31
N ARG A 160 -5.32 13.06 1.22
CA ARG A 160 -4.35 11.99 0.87
C ARG A 160 -5.04 10.72 0.36
N SER A 161 -6.19 10.34 0.91
CA SER A 161 -6.94 9.15 0.47
C SER A 161 -7.50 9.25 -0.96
N LYS A 162 -7.58 10.45 -1.53
CA LYS A 162 -8.01 10.68 -2.91
C LYS A 162 -6.86 10.61 -3.93
N MET A 163 -5.63 10.45 -3.48
CA MET A 163 -4.47 10.24 -4.33
C MET A 163 -4.33 8.77 -4.71
N SER A 164 -3.72 8.49 -5.88
CA SER A 164 -3.30 7.13 -6.21
C SER A 164 -2.33 6.59 -5.16
N LEU A 165 -2.31 5.26 -4.98
CA LEU A 165 -1.37 4.61 -4.05
C LEU A 165 0.09 4.96 -4.37
N GLN A 166 0.44 5.02 -5.65
CA GLN A 166 1.78 5.41 -6.08
C GLN A 166 2.14 6.81 -5.55
N LEU A 167 1.27 7.80 -5.77
CA LEU A 167 1.52 9.17 -5.31
C LEU A 167 1.55 9.27 -3.78
N GLN A 168 0.72 8.47 -3.08
CA GLN A 168 0.78 8.39 -1.62
C GLN A 168 2.12 7.85 -1.10
N GLN A 169 2.76 6.92 -1.83
CA GLN A 169 4.06 6.36 -1.46
C GLN A 169 5.22 7.32 -1.78
N GLU A 170 5.12 8.08 -2.87
CA GLU A 170 6.12 9.07 -3.26
C GLU A 170 6.16 10.30 -2.32
N LEU A 171 5.07 10.56 -1.59
CA LEU A 171 4.95 11.67 -0.66
C LEU A 171 5.30 11.24 0.76
N ALA A 172 6.42 11.74 1.29
CA ALA A 172 6.77 11.54 2.69
C ALA A 172 5.70 12.14 3.64
N PRO A 173 5.57 11.61 4.87
CA PRO A 173 4.69 12.18 5.88
C PRO A 173 4.91 13.70 6.04
N GLY A 174 3.83 14.48 5.99
CA GLY A 174 3.88 15.95 6.09
C GLY A 174 4.24 16.70 4.80
N ASP A 175 4.62 16.02 3.71
CA ASP A 175 4.95 16.68 2.44
C ASP A 175 3.75 17.39 1.83
N LEU A 176 2.59 16.74 1.86
CA LEU A 176 1.36 17.33 1.34
C LEU A 176 1.03 18.65 2.03
N GLU A 177 1.11 18.67 3.36
CA GLU A 177 0.88 19.86 4.17
C GLU A 177 1.88 20.97 3.85
N ARG A 178 3.17 20.64 3.80
CA ARG A 178 4.23 21.62 3.48
C ARG A 178 4.05 22.21 2.08
N LYS A 179 3.77 21.37 1.09
CA LYS A 179 3.56 21.81 -0.30
C LYS A 179 2.31 22.67 -0.42
N TRP A 180 1.21 22.27 0.22
CA TRP A 180 -0.03 23.04 0.24
C TRP A 180 0.16 24.40 0.92
N SER A 181 0.75 24.45 2.11
CA SER A 181 1.02 25.68 2.85
C SER A 181 1.91 26.64 2.06
N LYS A 182 2.92 26.10 1.35
CA LYS A 182 3.78 26.90 0.45
C LYS A 182 2.97 27.48 -0.71
N LEU A 183 2.13 26.67 -1.36
CA LEU A 183 1.29 27.10 -2.48
C LEU A 183 0.33 28.22 -2.05
N VAL A 184 -0.39 28.04 -0.95
CA VAL A 184 -1.34 29.03 -0.40
C VAL A 184 -0.65 30.34 -0.08
N ARG A 185 0.56 30.29 0.49
CA ARG A 185 1.36 31.48 0.80
C ARG A 185 1.76 32.25 -0.46
N VAL A 186 2.23 31.53 -1.50
CA VAL A 186 2.65 32.14 -2.76
C VAL A 186 1.45 32.72 -3.52
N ALA A 187 0.30 32.06 -3.48
CA ALA A 187 -0.93 32.49 -4.13
C ALA A 187 -1.66 33.64 -3.39
N GLY A 188 -1.19 34.08 -2.23
CA GLY A 188 -1.83 35.12 -1.44
C GLY A 188 -3.09 34.69 -0.70
N GLY A 189 -3.25 33.38 -0.49
CA GLY A 189 -4.38 32.78 0.21
C GLY A 189 -5.29 31.96 -0.71
N PHE A 190 -6.08 31.08 -0.08
CA PHE A 190 -7.08 30.28 -0.76
C PHE A 190 -8.44 30.99 -0.65
N ARG A 191 -9.05 31.33 -1.77
CA ARG A 191 -10.28 32.14 -1.78
C ARG A 191 -11.57 31.34 -1.92
N LYS A 192 -11.59 30.24 -2.66
CA LYS A 192 -12.73 29.29 -2.80
C LYS A 192 -12.46 28.30 -3.95
N VAL A 193 -12.99 27.09 -3.84
CA VAL A 193 -13.25 26.19 -4.98
C VAL A 193 -14.68 26.39 -5.46
#